data_115d5fdf9014460c0bc191cc6269c829
#
_entry.id   115d5fdf9014460c0bc191cc6269c829
#
_cell.length_a   1.000
_cell.length_b   1.000
_cell.length_c   1.000
_cell.angle_alpha   90.00
_cell.angle_beta   90.00
_cell.angle_gamma   90.00
#
_symmetry.space_group_name_H-M   'P 1'
#
loop_
_entity.id
_entity.type
_entity.pdbx_description
1 polymer ?
#
loop_
_entity_poly.entity_id
_entity_poly.type
_entity_poly.pdbx_seq_one_letter_code
_entity_poly.pdbx_strand_id
1 'polypeptide(L)'
;MLELLFITVIGQILLPLALVIRLWRVACRSRGEWLLNALSVATYLALIGVVGIWLLVPWYLPYGFALLALAAAAASWRRCEGSFQPPAALSRVGLRTVCDLVMTGFCTGMLAWALSGFEPPAGPSIDLASPFKNGVFYVVNGGYSILINPHMKTLEQESLSAYRAQSYAVDFVRLDWLGRRAVEWWPADLTRYYIFGVPVYAPCSGMVARTEDRLPDLTPPDQDRQHPAGNYVQLECAEASVLLAHLMQFSVAV
;
A
#
# COMPACT_ATOMS: atom_id res chain seq x y z
N MET A 1 14.49 7.37 2.75
CA MET A 1 13.51 8.37 3.26
C MET A 1 13.15 9.42 2.21
N LEU A 2 14.13 10.14 1.62
CA LEU A 2 13.84 11.19 0.62
C LEU A 2 13.11 10.65 -0.61
N GLU A 3 13.50 9.47 -1.12
CA GLU A 3 12.85 8.79 -2.25
C GLU A 3 11.40 8.42 -1.95
N LEU A 4 11.14 7.87 -0.75
CA LEU A 4 9.80 7.52 -0.31
C LEU A 4 8.90 8.76 -0.23
N LEU A 5 9.41 9.85 0.35
CA LEU A 5 8.69 11.13 0.41
C LEU A 5 8.40 11.68 -0.98
N PHE A 6 9.38 11.61 -1.89
CA PHE A 6 9.23 12.05 -3.27
C PHE A 6 8.14 11.25 -4.01
N ILE A 7 8.16 9.90 -3.90
CA ILE A 7 7.15 9.02 -4.50
C ILE A 7 5.76 9.32 -3.92
N THR A 8 5.66 9.48 -2.59
CA THR A 8 4.39 9.82 -1.93
C THR A 8 3.86 11.17 -2.37
N VAL A 9 4.67 12.21 -2.35
CA VAL A 9 4.22 13.57 -2.71
C VAL A 9 3.84 13.64 -4.20
N ILE A 10 4.69 13.17 -5.09
CA ILE A 10 4.44 13.28 -6.53
C ILE A 10 3.37 12.28 -6.96
N GLY A 11 3.53 10.98 -6.66
CA GLY A 11 2.66 9.93 -7.17
C GLY A 11 1.31 9.88 -6.46
N GLN A 12 1.24 10.18 -5.16
CA GLN A 12 0.01 9.99 -4.38
C GLN A 12 -0.73 11.29 -4.07
N ILE A 13 -0.12 12.46 -4.30
CA ILE A 13 -0.77 13.76 -4.04
C ILE A 13 -0.82 14.63 -5.29
N LEU A 14 0.34 15.00 -5.83
CA LEU A 14 0.39 16.00 -6.92
C LEU A 14 -0.18 15.46 -8.23
N LEU A 15 0.17 14.24 -8.61
CA LEU A 15 -0.32 13.65 -9.87
C LEU A 15 -1.82 13.34 -9.82
N PRO A 16 -2.41 12.74 -8.77
CA PRO A 16 -3.87 12.63 -8.63
C PRO A 16 -4.56 13.96 -8.75
N LEU A 17 -4.08 14.99 -8.05
CA LEU A 17 -4.66 16.33 -8.11
C LEU A 17 -4.59 16.91 -9.54
N ALA A 18 -3.45 16.80 -10.20
CA ALA A 18 -3.27 17.25 -11.58
C ALA A 18 -4.20 16.54 -12.55
N LEU A 19 -4.38 15.22 -12.39
CA LEU A 19 -5.29 14.40 -13.21
C LEU A 19 -6.75 14.79 -12.99
N VAL A 20 -7.18 15.03 -11.75
CA VAL A 20 -8.52 15.49 -11.43
C VAL A 20 -8.78 16.90 -12.02
N ILE A 21 -7.81 17.82 -11.86
CA ILE A 21 -7.91 19.17 -12.46
C ILE A 21 -7.96 19.07 -13.98
N ARG A 22 -7.16 18.19 -14.58
CA ARG A 22 -7.21 17.93 -16.03
C ARG A 22 -8.59 17.44 -16.46
N LEU A 23 -9.14 16.47 -15.78
CA LEU A 23 -10.48 15.93 -16.07
C LEU A 23 -11.55 17.02 -15.95
N TRP A 24 -11.41 17.90 -14.97
CA TRP A 24 -12.35 19.01 -14.79
C TRP A 24 -12.23 20.08 -15.90
N ARG A 25 -11.00 20.51 -16.26
CA ARG A 25 -10.78 21.69 -17.11
C ARG A 25 -10.77 21.39 -18.60
N VAL A 26 -10.38 20.21 -19.00
CA VAL A 26 -10.13 19.91 -20.40
C VAL A 26 -11.45 19.76 -21.17
N ALA A 27 -11.61 20.55 -22.24
CA ALA A 27 -12.67 20.36 -23.21
C ALA A 27 -12.43 19.07 -24.01
N CYS A 28 -13.47 18.26 -24.13
CA CYS A 28 -13.47 17.04 -24.93
C CYS A 28 -14.17 17.30 -26.27
N ARG A 29 -13.59 16.80 -27.37
CA ARG A 29 -14.16 16.92 -28.71
C ARG A 29 -15.27 15.90 -28.96
N SER A 30 -15.24 14.79 -28.23
CA SER A 30 -16.25 13.74 -28.31
C SER A 30 -16.45 13.07 -26.95
N ARG A 31 -17.58 12.41 -26.78
CA ARG A 31 -17.86 11.59 -25.58
C ARG A 31 -16.89 10.41 -25.44
N GLY A 32 -16.36 9.89 -26.56
CA GLY A 32 -15.33 8.84 -26.55
C GLY A 32 -13.99 9.34 -25.95
N GLU A 33 -13.53 10.55 -26.33
CA GLU A 33 -12.35 11.17 -25.72
C GLU A 33 -12.56 11.47 -24.24
N TRP A 34 -13.76 11.94 -23.87
CA TRP A 34 -14.09 12.16 -22.47
C TRP A 34 -14.04 10.87 -21.66
N LEU A 35 -14.66 9.79 -22.17
CA LEU A 35 -14.68 8.49 -21.49
C LEU A 35 -13.26 7.95 -21.28
N LEU A 36 -12.40 8.03 -22.31
CA LEU A 36 -11.01 7.60 -22.20
C LEU A 36 -10.23 8.41 -21.15
N ASN A 37 -10.42 9.74 -21.13
CA ASN A 37 -9.79 10.60 -20.12
C ASN A 37 -10.29 10.26 -18.72
N ALA A 38 -11.60 10.07 -18.53
CA ALA A 38 -12.18 9.70 -17.25
C ALA A 38 -11.68 8.31 -16.79
N LEU A 39 -11.58 7.35 -17.72
CA LEU A 39 -11.08 6.01 -17.45
C LEU A 39 -9.60 6.02 -17.06
N SER A 40 -8.77 6.83 -17.74
CA SER A 40 -7.36 6.96 -17.39
C SER A 40 -7.14 7.54 -15.99
N VAL A 41 -7.96 8.50 -15.59
CA VAL A 41 -7.93 9.05 -14.22
C VAL A 41 -8.41 8.00 -13.22
N ALA A 42 -9.53 7.33 -13.51
CA ALA A 42 -10.12 6.34 -12.61
C ALA A 42 -9.17 5.15 -12.36
N THR A 43 -8.54 4.60 -13.42
CA THR A 43 -7.59 3.48 -13.29
C THR A 43 -6.34 3.87 -12.52
N TYR A 44 -5.83 5.09 -12.73
CA TYR A 44 -4.71 5.60 -11.94
C TYR A 44 -5.07 5.74 -10.46
N LEU A 45 -6.21 6.37 -10.14
CA LEU A 45 -6.66 6.53 -8.75
C LEU A 45 -6.93 5.19 -8.07
N ALA A 46 -7.51 4.22 -8.78
CA ALA A 46 -7.72 2.88 -8.28
C ALA A 46 -6.37 2.18 -8.00
N LEU A 47 -5.42 2.27 -8.93
CA LEU A 47 -4.08 1.70 -8.76
C LEU A 47 -3.40 2.26 -7.52
N ILE A 48 -3.27 3.59 -7.40
CA ILE A 48 -2.61 4.18 -6.23
C ILE A 48 -3.38 3.94 -4.93
N GLY A 49 -4.71 3.80 -5.00
CA GLY A 49 -5.53 3.43 -3.85
C GLY A 49 -5.15 2.07 -3.29
N VAL A 50 -4.74 1.12 -4.15
CA VAL A 50 -4.34 -0.24 -3.78
C VAL A 50 -2.86 -0.34 -3.45
N VAL A 51 -1.97 0.24 -4.29
CA VAL A 51 -0.51 0.06 -4.15
C VAL A 51 0.18 1.23 -3.45
N GLY A 52 -0.55 2.29 -3.14
CA GLY A 52 0.01 3.50 -2.53
C GLY A 52 0.49 3.26 -1.10
N ILE A 53 1.56 3.95 -0.73
CA ILE A 53 2.13 3.89 0.63
C ILE A 53 1.40 4.90 1.51
N TRP A 54 0.26 4.48 2.08
CA TRP A 54 -0.60 5.30 2.94
C TRP A 54 -0.12 5.33 4.40
N LEU A 55 1.17 5.12 4.62
CA LEU A 55 1.83 5.19 5.92
C LEU A 55 2.12 6.63 6.36
N LEU A 56 2.46 7.50 5.39
CA LEU A 56 2.87 8.88 5.64
C LEU A 56 1.74 9.90 5.55
N VAL A 57 0.64 9.53 4.93
CA VAL A 57 -0.55 10.38 4.73
C VAL A 57 -1.79 9.61 5.14
N PRO A 58 -2.90 10.27 5.49
CA PRO A 58 -4.11 9.59 5.91
C PRO A 58 -4.60 8.58 4.87
N TRP A 59 -4.89 7.36 5.28
CA TRP A 59 -5.34 6.25 4.43
C TRP A 59 -6.63 6.54 3.66
N TYR A 60 -7.43 7.51 4.11
CA TYR A 60 -8.69 7.89 3.46
C TYR A 60 -8.51 8.91 2.31
N LEU A 61 -7.30 9.43 2.08
CA LEU A 61 -7.02 10.40 1.01
C LEU A 61 -7.39 9.91 -0.40
N PRO A 62 -7.17 8.63 -0.78
CA PRO A 62 -7.63 8.09 -2.07
C PRO A 62 -9.14 8.25 -2.30
N TYR A 63 -9.94 8.07 -1.26
CA TYR A 63 -11.39 8.23 -1.35
C TYR A 63 -11.78 9.70 -1.58
N GLY A 64 -11.03 10.64 -0.99
CA GLY A 64 -11.17 12.08 -1.27
C GLY A 64 -10.90 12.39 -2.74
N PHE A 65 -9.81 11.86 -3.32
CA PHE A 65 -9.52 11.99 -4.75
C PHE A 65 -10.57 11.34 -5.63
N ALA A 66 -11.11 10.18 -5.25
CA ALA A 66 -12.18 9.53 -5.99
C ALA A 66 -13.45 10.39 -6.03
N LEU A 67 -13.85 10.98 -4.90
CA LEU A 67 -14.99 11.91 -4.84
C LEU A 67 -14.76 13.17 -5.70
N LEU A 68 -13.57 13.76 -5.64
CA LEU A 68 -13.20 14.90 -6.48
C LEU A 68 -13.19 14.52 -7.97
N ALA A 69 -12.70 13.34 -8.33
CA ALA A 69 -12.73 12.85 -9.70
C ALA A 69 -14.16 12.63 -10.21
N LEU A 70 -15.05 12.08 -9.38
CA LEU A 70 -16.49 11.94 -9.72
C LEU A 70 -17.15 13.29 -9.95
N ALA A 71 -16.89 14.27 -9.08
CA ALA A 71 -17.41 15.63 -9.26
C ALA A 71 -16.85 16.29 -10.53
N ALA A 72 -15.55 16.14 -10.79
CA ALA A 72 -14.89 16.63 -12.01
C ALA A 72 -15.45 15.96 -13.27
N ALA A 73 -15.68 14.65 -13.23
CA ALA A 73 -16.28 13.89 -14.31
C ALA A 73 -17.71 14.37 -14.60
N ALA A 74 -18.55 14.51 -13.57
CA ALA A 74 -19.92 15.00 -13.74
C ALA A 74 -19.97 16.43 -14.30
N ALA A 75 -19.10 17.32 -13.82
CA ALA A 75 -19.01 18.69 -14.30
C ALA A 75 -18.49 18.77 -15.75
N SER A 76 -17.47 17.97 -16.11
CA SER A 76 -16.91 17.96 -17.46
C SER A 76 -17.82 17.27 -18.47
N TRP A 77 -18.56 16.23 -18.07
CA TRP A 77 -19.58 15.57 -18.91
C TRP A 77 -20.63 16.55 -19.43
N ARG A 78 -21.14 17.43 -18.57
CA ARG A 78 -22.15 18.44 -18.93
C ARG A 78 -21.62 19.44 -19.96
N ARG A 79 -20.31 19.62 -20.08
CA ARG A 79 -19.68 20.52 -21.05
C ARG A 79 -19.23 19.82 -22.33
N CYS A 80 -19.36 18.49 -22.38
CA CYS A 80 -18.98 17.71 -23.54
C CYS A 80 -20.14 17.65 -24.54
N GLU A 81 -20.13 18.51 -25.56
CA GLU A 81 -21.21 18.68 -26.56
C GLU A 81 -21.07 17.74 -27.78
N GLY A 82 -20.32 16.69 -27.71
CA GLY A 82 -20.08 15.81 -28.86
C GLY A 82 -20.94 14.56 -28.91
N SER A 83 -21.17 14.05 -30.13
CA SER A 83 -21.70 12.70 -30.36
C SER A 83 -20.72 11.63 -29.86
N PHE A 84 -21.25 10.42 -29.62
CA PHE A 84 -20.40 9.27 -29.26
C PHE A 84 -19.66 8.81 -30.53
N GLN A 85 -18.53 9.45 -30.82
CA GLN A 85 -17.62 9.02 -31.89
C GLN A 85 -16.43 8.29 -31.28
N PRO A 86 -16.03 7.15 -31.85
CA PRO A 86 -14.77 6.54 -31.43
C PRO A 86 -13.62 7.53 -31.63
N PRO A 87 -12.52 7.41 -30.85
CA PRO A 87 -11.33 8.20 -31.09
C PRO A 87 -10.96 8.11 -32.59
N ALA A 88 -10.64 9.24 -33.19
CA ALA A 88 -10.39 9.36 -34.64
C ALA A 88 -9.48 8.25 -35.13
N ALA A 89 -9.63 7.84 -36.40
CA ALA A 89 -8.77 6.86 -37.06
C ALA A 89 -7.28 7.11 -36.72
N LEU A 90 -6.48 6.08 -36.53
CA LEU A 90 -5.10 6.12 -36.00
C LEU A 90 -4.22 7.25 -36.57
N SER A 91 -4.48 7.69 -37.79
CA SER A 91 -3.76 8.78 -38.47
C SER A 91 -4.02 10.19 -37.93
N ARG A 92 -5.01 10.34 -37.02
CA ARG A 92 -5.41 11.63 -36.40
C ARG A 92 -5.44 11.58 -34.88
N VAL A 93 -4.92 10.51 -34.27
CA VAL A 93 -4.88 10.36 -32.80
C VAL A 93 -3.89 11.36 -32.25
N GLY A 94 -4.36 12.32 -31.50
CA GLY A 94 -3.51 13.30 -30.83
C GLY A 94 -2.68 12.65 -29.72
N LEU A 95 -1.51 13.21 -29.42
CA LEU A 95 -0.61 12.74 -28.36
C LEU A 95 -1.34 12.48 -27.04
N ARG A 96 -2.31 13.31 -26.70
CA ARG A 96 -3.12 13.18 -25.48
C ARG A 96 -3.89 11.85 -25.45
N THR A 97 -4.57 11.50 -26.54
CA THR A 97 -5.32 10.24 -26.64
C THR A 97 -4.39 9.03 -26.50
N VAL A 98 -3.18 9.10 -27.09
CA VAL A 98 -2.17 8.06 -26.94
C VAL A 98 -1.74 7.95 -25.47
N CYS A 99 -1.46 9.06 -24.80
CA CYS A 99 -1.09 9.05 -23.37
C CYS A 99 -2.21 8.47 -22.50
N ASP A 100 -3.47 8.83 -22.75
CA ASP A 100 -4.60 8.30 -21.98
C ASP A 100 -4.81 6.80 -22.23
N LEU A 101 -4.61 6.30 -23.45
CA LEU A 101 -4.66 4.87 -23.77
C LEU A 101 -3.54 4.09 -23.07
N VAL A 102 -2.31 4.59 -23.16
CA VAL A 102 -1.14 3.96 -22.52
C VAL A 102 -1.31 3.94 -21.01
N MET A 103 -1.71 5.08 -20.42
CA MET A 103 -1.93 5.17 -18.98
C MET A 103 -3.04 4.23 -18.53
N THR A 104 -4.18 4.19 -19.24
CA THR A 104 -5.29 3.28 -18.91
C THR A 104 -4.85 1.82 -19.00
N GLY A 105 -4.20 1.41 -20.08
CA GLY A 105 -3.73 0.03 -20.25
C GLY A 105 -2.72 -0.37 -19.18
N PHE A 106 -1.72 0.48 -18.94
CA PHE A 106 -0.69 0.24 -17.93
C PHE A 106 -1.29 0.16 -16.52
N CYS A 107 -2.09 1.17 -16.12
CA CYS A 107 -2.69 1.19 -14.78
C CYS A 107 -3.67 0.02 -14.57
N THR A 108 -4.44 -0.37 -15.61
CA THR A 108 -5.34 -1.52 -15.52
C THR A 108 -4.56 -2.83 -15.33
N GLY A 109 -3.48 -3.02 -16.09
CA GLY A 109 -2.62 -4.21 -15.96
C GLY A 109 -1.97 -4.30 -14.58
N MET A 110 -1.39 -3.18 -14.10
CA MET A 110 -0.78 -3.11 -12.78
C MET A 110 -1.82 -3.29 -11.65
N LEU A 111 -3.01 -2.72 -11.79
CA LEU A 111 -4.10 -2.90 -10.84
C LEU A 111 -4.55 -4.36 -10.78
N ALA A 112 -4.74 -5.01 -11.93
CA ALA A 112 -5.10 -6.43 -11.99
C ALA A 112 -4.03 -7.31 -11.30
N TRP A 113 -2.76 -7.01 -11.54
CA TRP A 113 -1.65 -7.71 -10.85
C TRP A 113 -1.65 -7.43 -9.34
N ALA A 114 -1.86 -6.19 -8.89
CA ALA A 114 -1.96 -5.88 -7.47
C ALA A 114 -3.14 -6.61 -6.81
N LEU A 115 -4.32 -6.60 -7.46
CA LEU A 115 -5.53 -7.25 -6.95
C LEU A 115 -5.39 -8.78 -6.86
N SER A 116 -4.67 -9.42 -7.77
CA SER A 116 -4.40 -10.86 -7.66
C SER A 116 -3.61 -11.23 -6.40
N GLY A 117 -2.91 -10.28 -5.80
CA GLY A 117 -2.18 -10.47 -4.54
C GLY A 117 -3.06 -10.53 -3.29
N PHE A 118 -4.36 -10.24 -3.38
CA PHE A 118 -5.29 -10.43 -2.26
C PHE A 118 -5.82 -11.86 -2.14
N GLU A 119 -5.61 -12.67 -3.17
CA GLU A 119 -5.97 -14.08 -3.15
C GLU A 119 -4.75 -14.92 -2.75
N PRO A 120 -4.87 -15.83 -1.76
CA PRO A 120 -3.77 -16.70 -1.39
C PRO A 120 -3.41 -17.64 -2.56
N PRO A 121 -2.12 -17.97 -2.73
CA PRO A 121 -1.71 -18.94 -3.75
C PRO A 121 -2.36 -20.30 -3.51
N ALA A 122 -2.55 -21.06 -4.59
CA ALA A 122 -3.03 -22.43 -4.48
C ALA A 122 -2.03 -23.27 -3.65
N GLY A 123 -2.49 -23.82 -2.54
CA GLY A 123 -1.65 -24.63 -1.64
C GLY A 123 -2.19 -24.64 -0.21
N PRO A 124 -1.50 -25.32 0.71
CA PRO A 124 -1.88 -25.31 2.10
C PRO A 124 -1.74 -23.89 2.68
N SER A 125 -2.80 -23.44 3.32
CA SER A 125 -2.84 -22.19 4.07
C SER A 125 -3.20 -22.45 5.52
N ILE A 126 -2.71 -21.60 6.42
CA ILE A 126 -3.03 -21.69 7.84
C ILE A 126 -3.79 -20.44 8.27
N ASP A 127 -4.77 -20.63 9.13
CA ASP A 127 -5.50 -19.54 9.75
C ASP A 127 -4.78 -19.11 11.04
N LEU A 128 -4.39 -17.85 11.10
CA LEU A 128 -3.79 -17.25 12.28
C LEU A 128 -4.75 -16.24 12.90
N ALA A 129 -4.86 -16.25 14.23
CA ALA A 129 -5.58 -15.22 14.94
C ALA A 129 -4.87 -13.85 14.80
N SER A 130 -5.63 -12.76 14.90
CA SER A 130 -5.02 -11.43 14.95
C SER A 130 -4.08 -11.34 16.17
N PRO A 131 -2.84 -10.85 16.00
CA PRO A 131 -1.95 -10.62 17.12
C PRO A 131 -2.35 -9.42 17.99
N PHE A 132 -3.43 -8.73 17.66
CA PHE A 132 -3.91 -7.54 18.37
C PHE A 132 -5.36 -7.72 18.81
N LYS A 133 -5.69 -7.24 20.02
CA LYS A 133 -7.04 -7.36 20.59
C LYS A 133 -7.86 -6.07 20.50
N ASN A 134 -7.22 -4.91 20.63
CA ASN A 134 -7.92 -3.64 20.75
C ASN A 134 -7.22 -2.55 19.93
N GLY A 135 -7.99 -1.76 19.21
CA GLY A 135 -7.49 -0.64 18.40
C GLY A 135 -7.79 -0.78 16.93
N VAL A 136 -7.39 0.23 16.17
CA VAL A 136 -7.45 0.22 14.70
C VAL A 136 -6.04 0.01 14.19
N PHE A 137 -5.85 -1.05 13.43
CA PHE A 137 -4.56 -1.38 12.84
C PHE A 137 -4.67 -1.34 11.32
N TYR A 138 -3.68 -0.73 10.72
CA TYR A 138 -3.55 -0.66 9.27
C TYR A 138 -2.45 -1.62 8.80
N VAL A 139 -2.79 -2.46 7.83
CA VAL A 139 -1.80 -3.32 7.16
C VAL A 139 -1.06 -2.46 6.15
N VAL A 140 0.23 -2.23 6.40
CA VAL A 140 1.09 -1.42 5.52
C VAL A 140 1.58 -2.24 4.35
N ASN A 141 2.04 -3.45 4.63
CA ASN A 141 2.47 -4.45 3.66
C ASN A 141 1.81 -5.78 3.99
N GLY A 142 1.32 -6.48 2.98
CA GLY A 142 0.68 -7.78 3.15
C GLY A 142 0.12 -8.28 1.83
N GLY A 143 -0.19 -9.57 1.77
CA GLY A 143 -0.68 -10.24 0.55
C GLY A 143 0.42 -10.90 -0.27
N TYR A 144 0.06 -11.35 -1.48
CA TYR A 144 0.84 -12.29 -2.29
C TYR A 144 1.36 -11.70 -3.61
N SER A 145 1.31 -10.37 -3.76
CA SER A 145 1.90 -9.65 -4.90
C SER A 145 2.97 -8.68 -4.41
N ILE A 146 4.08 -8.60 -5.15
CA ILE A 146 5.19 -7.66 -4.85
C ILE A 146 4.74 -6.19 -4.84
N LEU A 147 3.62 -5.88 -5.51
CA LEU A 147 3.08 -4.53 -5.58
C LEU A 147 2.43 -4.05 -4.28
N ILE A 148 1.92 -4.98 -3.47
CA ILE A 148 1.26 -4.71 -2.19
C ILE A 148 2.04 -5.26 -0.99
N ASN A 149 2.98 -6.17 -1.24
CA ASN A 149 3.86 -6.75 -0.23
C ASN A 149 5.30 -6.85 -0.75
N PRO A 150 6.17 -5.87 -0.47
CA PRO A 150 7.56 -5.88 -0.92
C PRO A 150 8.38 -7.06 -0.35
N HIS A 151 7.93 -7.73 0.71
CA HIS A 151 8.57 -8.93 1.25
C HIS A 151 8.57 -10.10 0.24
N MET A 152 7.63 -10.14 -0.70
CA MET A 152 7.58 -11.13 -1.77
C MET A 152 8.84 -11.16 -2.65
N LYS A 153 9.64 -10.08 -2.67
CA LYS A 153 10.95 -10.04 -3.36
C LYS A 153 11.88 -11.14 -2.89
N THR A 154 11.76 -11.57 -1.63
CA THR A 154 12.62 -12.61 -1.06
C THR A 154 12.39 -13.99 -1.67
N LEU A 155 11.23 -14.25 -2.27
CA LEU A 155 10.97 -15.46 -3.05
C LEU A 155 11.60 -15.41 -4.44
N GLU A 156 11.57 -14.23 -5.08
CA GLU A 156 11.96 -14.07 -6.48
C GLU A 156 13.47 -13.86 -6.66
N GLN A 157 14.12 -13.17 -5.70
CA GLN A 157 15.53 -12.79 -5.80
C GLN A 157 16.42 -13.74 -5.00
N GLU A 158 17.32 -14.46 -5.70
CA GLU A 158 18.25 -15.40 -5.05
C GLU A 158 19.19 -14.69 -4.05
N SER A 159 19.56 -13.45 -4.32
CA SER A 159 20.35 -12.63 -3.38
C SER A 159 19.67 -12.38 -2.02
N LEU A 160 18.34 -12.59 -1.97
CA LEU A 160 17.53 -12.44 -0.76
C LEU A 160 17.08 -13.78 -0.15
N SER A 161 17.63 -14.90 -0.62
CA SER A 161 17.25 -16.26 -0.18
C SER A 161 17.35 -16.48 1.33
N ALA A 162 18.31 -15.83 1.99
CA ALA A 162 18.46 -15.87 3.45
C ALA A 162 17.26 -15.26 4.20
N TYR A 163 16.44 -14.45 3.53
CA TYR A 163 15.28 -13.76 4.11
C TYR A 163 13.93 -14.36 3.70
N ARG A 164 13.90 -15.54 3.08
CA ARG A 164 12.65 -16.20 2.60
C ARG A 164 11.62 -16.43 3.70
N ALA A 165 12.05 -16.55 4.96
CA ALA A 165 11.14 -16.63 6.09
C ALA A 165 10.22 -15.40 6.25
N GLN A 166 10.60 -14.25 5.65
CA GLN A 166 9.81 -13.01 5.68
C GLN A 166 8.90 -12.83 4.47
N SER A 167 8.90 -13.76 3.49
CA SER A 167 8.20 -13.57 2.20
C SER A 167 6.72 -13.27 2.37
N TYR A 168 6.09 -13.86 3.36
CA TYR A 168 4.66 -13.70 3.67
C TYR A 168 4.43 -12.81 4.89
N ALA A 169 5.41 -12.01 5.27
CA ALA A 169 5.26 -11.11 6.41
C ALA A 169 4.15 -10.08 6.16
N VAL A 170 3.48 -9.72 7.25
CA VAL A 170 2.44 -8.69 7.28
C VAL A 170 2.88 -7.60 8.26
N ASP A 171 3.02 -6.37 7.76
CA ASP A 171 3.42 -5.23 8.57
C ASP A 171 2.20 -4.45 9.05
N PHE A 172 2.16 -4.16 10.34
CA PHE A 172 1.08 -3.45 10.98
C PHE A 172 1.54 -2.12 11.57
N VAL A 173 0.68 -1.13 11.51
CA VAL A 173 0.77 0.09 12.33
C VAL A 173 -0.55 0.34 13.03
N ARG A 174 -0.51 0.86 14.26
CA ARG A 174 -1.71 1.30 14.96
C ARG A 174 -2.04 2.73 14.56
N LEU A 175 -3.32 3.00 14.35
CA LEU A 175 -3.82 4.32 13.97
C LEU A 175 -4.64 4.95 15.11
N ASP A 176 -4.61 6.28 15.17
CA ASP A 176 -5.57 7.06 15.94
C ASP A 176 -6.90 7.23 15.17
N TRP A 177 -7.83 7.97 15.75
CA TRP A 177 -9.14 8.25 15.15
C TRP A 177 -9.08 9.12 13.89
N LEU A 178 -7.97 9.86 13.67
CA LEU A 178 -7.69 10.61 12.43
C LEU A 178 -6.93 9.79 11.39
N GLY A 179 -6.66 8.51 11.64
CA GLY A 179 -5.89 7.66 10.74
C GLY A 179 -4.40 7.96 10.73
N ARG A 180 -3.85 8.59 11.79
CA ARG A 180 -2.42 8.88 11.93
C ARG A 180 -1.73 7.75 12.69
N ARG A 181 -0.47 7.43 12.33
CA ARG A 181 0.35 6.40 13.00
C ARG A 181 1.13 6.93 14.22
N ALA A 182 1.28 8.24 14.34
CA ALA A 182 2.04 8.90 15.39
C ALA A 182 1.46 10.29 15.69
N VAL A 183 1.83 10.87 16.81
CA VAL A 183 1.41 12.22 17.22
C VAL A 183 1.93 13.28 16.24
N GLU A 184 3.15 13.08 15.72
CA GLU A 184 3.80 13.94 14.73
C GLU A 184 4.06 13.14 13.45
N TRP A 185 4.47 13.84 12.39
CA TRP A 185 4.72 13.16 11.12
C TRP A 185 5.88 12.15 11.20
N TRP A 186 6.99 12.52 11.90
CA TRP A 186 8.18 11.68 12.03
C TRP A 186 8.88 11.92 13.38
N PRO A 187 8.27 11.51 14.49
CA PRO A 187 8.86 11.73 15.80
C PRO A 187 10.14 10.91 16.01
N ALA A 188 11.13 11.51 16.64
CA ALA A 188 12.33 10.81 17.09
C ALA A 188 12.07 9.97 18.34
N ASP A 189 11.13 10.41 19.17
CA ASP A 189 10.71 9.68 20.38
C ASP A 189 9.73 8.56 19.97
N LEU A 190 10.11 7.32 20.24
CA LEU A 190 9.35 6.12 19.89
C LEU A 190 8.00 6.04 20.60
N THR A 191 7.89 6.60 21.82
CA THR A 191 6.64 6.62 22.59
C THR A 191 5.53 7.44 21.91
N ARG A 192 5.88 8.24 20.91
CA ARG A 192 4.93 9.04 20.12
C ARG A 192 4.30 8.28 18.95
N TYR A 193 4.73 7.04 18.69
CA TYR A 193 4.09 6.12 17.75
C TYR A 193 3.02 5.30 18.47
N TYR A 194 1.79 5.29 17.93
CA TYR A 194 0.65 4.64 18.61
C TYR A 194 0.79 3.13 18.73
N ILE A 195 1.66 2.49 17.93
CA ILE A 195 1.94 1.06 18.02
C ILE A 195 3.01 0.73 19.09
N PHE A 196 3.82 1.70 19.52
CA PHE A 196 4.88 1.45 20.49
C PHE A 196 4.31 1.02 21.84
N GLY A 197 4.81 -0.08 22.39
CA GLY A 197 4.32 -0.65 23.65
C GLY A 197 2.93 -1.30 23.59
N VAL A 198 2.35 -1.49 22.39
CA VAL A 198 1.08 -2.23 22.26
C VAL A 198 1.34 -3.72 22.46
N PRO A 199 0.54 -4.40 23.31
CA PRO A 199 0.66 -5.83 23.50
C PRO A 199 0.42 -6.62 22.21
N VAL A 200 1.35 -7.52 21.91
CA VAL A 200 1.28 -8.46 20.78
C VAL A 200 1.02 -9.86 21.35
N TYR A 201 0.02 -10.54 20.85
CA TYR A 201 -0.42 -11.85 21.35
C TYR A 201 -0.04 -12.95 20.35
N ALA A 202 0.19 -14.16 20.88
CA ALA A 202 0.42 -15.34 20.06
C ALA A 202 -0.79 -15.58 19.13
N PRO A 203 -0.59 -15.67 17.80
CA PRO A 203 -1.67 -15.85 16.84
C PRO A 203 -2.11 -17.32 16.70
N CYS A 204 -1.45 -18.24 17.39
CA CYS A 204 -1.74 -19.65 17.41
C CYS A 204 -1.39 -20.27 18.76
N SER A 205 -1.90 -21.45 19.05
CA SER A 205 -1.40 -22.32 20.11
C SER A 205 -0.16 -23.05 19.63
N GLY A 206 0.92 -22.99 20.39
CA GLY A 206 2.19 -23.59 20.00
C GLY A 206 3.25 -23.45 21.07
N MET A 207 4.48 -23.79 20.72
CA MET A 207 5.63 -23.71 21.61
C MET A 207 6.56 -22.57 21.18
N VAL A 208 7.09 -21.82 22.13
CA VAL A 208 8.12 -20.83 21.86
C VAL A 208 9.44 -21.55 21.54
N ALA A 209 9.89 -21.41 20.30
CA ALA A 209 11.13 -22.04 19.83
C ALA A 209 12.35 -21.16 20.06
N ARG A 210 12.21 -19.85 19.83
CA ARG A 210 13.32 -18.88 19.99
C ARG A 210 12.78 -17.51 20.38
N THR A 211 13.60 -16.74 21.09
CA THR A 211 13.34 -15.33 21.41
C THR A 211 14.61 -14.50 21.30
N GLU A 212 14.45 -13.24 20.96
CA GLU A 212 15.45 -12.19 21.16
C GLU A 212 14.75 -10.98 21.81
N ASP A 213 15.34 -10.41 22.87
CA ASP A 213 14.67 -9.36 23.65
C ASP A 213 15.62 -8.24 24.12
N ARG A 214 16.88 -8.29 23.69
CA ARG A 214 17.92 -7.40 24.22
C ARG A 214 18.42 -6.36 23.23
N LEU A 215 17.99 -6.44 21.98
CA LEU A 215 18.41 -5.49 20.95
C LEU A 215 17.76 -4.13 21.24
N PRO A 216 18.51 -3.03 21.08
CA PRO A 216 17.99 -1.68 21.36
C PRO A 216 16.89 -1.30 20.37
N ASP A 217 15.88 -0.59 20.88
CA ASP A 217 14.89 0.05 20.04
C ASP A 217 15.53 1.19 19.25
N LEU A 218 15.37 1.18 17.92
CA LEU A 218 16.00 2.14 17.03
C LEU A 218 15.02 3.26 16.65
N THR A 219 15.54 4.49 16.62
CA THR A 219 14.76 5.64 16.12
C THR A 219 14.64 5.58 14.59
N PRO A 220 13.41 5.62 14.04
CA PRO A 220 13.25 5.68 12.60
C PRO A 220 13.97 6.91 11.98
N PRO A 221 14.66 6.77 10.85
CA PRO A 221 14.65 5.63 9.92
C PRO A 221 15.81 4.62 10.12
N ASP A 222 16.47 4.61 11.27
CA ASP A 222 17.60 3.72 11.55
C ASP A 222 17.16 2.25 11.50
N GLN A 223 18.03 1.39 10.99
CA GLN A 223 17.79 -0.05 10.82
C GLN A 223 19.03 -0.85 11.21
N ASP A 224 18.83 -1.92 11.98
CA ASP A 224 19.87 -2.92 12.21
C ASP A 224 19.83 -3.96 11.08
N ARG A 225 20.82 -3.88 10.17
CA ARG A 225 20.94 -4.83 9.06
C ARG A 225 21.54 -6.17 9.46
N GLN A 226 22.14 -6.27 10.64
CA GLN A 226 22.69 -7.52 11.15
C GLN A 226 21.61 -8.37 11.82
N HIS A 227 20.62 -7.71 12.43
CA HIS A 227 19.49 -8.34 13.10
C HIS A 227 18.17 -7.83 12.49
N PRO A 228 17.82 -8.22 11.25
CA PRO A 228 16.69 -7.64 10.53
C PRO A 228 15.32 -7.91 11.17
N ALA A 229 15.21 -8.92 12.04
CA ALA A 229 13.97 -9.18 12.80
C ALA A 229 13.87 -8.36 14.10
N GLY A 230 14.96 -7.68 14.53
CA GLY A 230 15.00 -7.01 15.82
C GLY A 230 14.72 -7.96 16.98
N ASN A 231 14.04 -7.48 18.01
CA ASN A 231 13.52 -8.34 19.08
C ASN A 231 12.33 -9.14 18.55
N TYR A 232 12.26 -10.42 18.88
CA TYR A 232 11.25 -11.31 18.31
C TYR A 232 10.89 -12.49 19.21
N VAL A 233 9.74 -13.09 18.92
CA VAL A 233 9.33 -14.41 19.40
C VAL A 233 9.03 -15.28 18.18
N GLN A 234 9.66 -16.45 18.11
CA GLN A 234 9.34 -17.50 17.14
C GLN A 234 8.49 -18.56 17.80
N LEU A 235 7.32 -18.83 17.22
CA LEU A 235 6.36 -19.82 17.66
C LEU A 235 6.33 -20.98 16.67
N GLU A 236 6.42 -22.20 17.17
CA GLU A 236 6.09 -23.40 16.40
C GLU A 236 4.63 -23.75 16.64
N CYS A 237 3.78 -23.42 15.66
CA CYS A 237 2.38 -23.80 15.60
C CYS A 237 2.25 -25.21 14.98
N ALA A 238 1.04 -25.79 14.99
CA ALA A 238 0.85 -27.17 14.52
C ALA A 238 1.30 -27.40 13.06
N GLU A 239 1.16 -26.40 12.20
CA GLU A 239 1.40 -26.52 10.76
C GLU A 239 2.41 -25.50 10.21
N ALA A 240 2.89 -24.55 11.04
CA ALA A 240 3.83 -23.52 10.60
C ALA A 240 4.61 -22.92 11.74
N SER A 241 5.79 -22.38 11.39
CA SER A 241 6.55 -21.49 12.28
C SER A 241 6.13 -20.04 12.03
N VAL A 242 5.79 -19.33 13.09
CA VAL A 242 5.34 -17.92 13.06
C VAL A 242 6.33 -17.05 13.81
N LEU A 243 6.80 -15.97 13.15
CA LEU A 243 7.71 -15.00 13.75
C LEU A 243 6.96 -13.69 14.04
N LEU A 244 6.91 -13.30 15.32
CA LEU A 244 6.50 -11.98 15.76
C LEU A 244 7.74 -11.13 15.94
N ALA A 245 7.99 -10.19 15.04
CA ALA A 245 9.23 -9.42 14.93
C ALA A 245 9.06 -7.95 15.33
N HIS A 246 10.19 -7.26 15.51
CA HIS A 246 10.25 -5.83 15.87
C HIS A 246 9.56 -5.50 17.19
N LEU A 247 9.67 -6.40 18.17
CA LEU A 247 9.14 -6.18 19.52
C LEU A 247 10.01 -5.17 20.27
N MET A 248 9.41 -4.48 21.23
CA MET A 248 10.09 -3.52 22.09
C MET A 248 11.14 -4.23 22.95
N GLN A 249 12.27 -3.58 23.18
CA GLN A 249 13.35 -4.10 24.03
C GLN A 249 12.83 -4.44 25.44
N PHE A 250 13.23 -5.59 25.98
CA PHE A 250 12.84 -6.10 27.31
C PHE A 250 11.32 -6.27 27.51
N SER A 251 10.56 -6.51 26.43
CA SER A 251 9.11 -6.65 26.52
C SER A 251 8.61 -8.08 26.32
N VAL A 252 9.47 -9.03 25.97
CA VAL A 252 9.07 -10.41 25.72
C VAL A 252 8.74 -11.11 27.05
N ALA A 253 7.48 -11.54 27.18
CA ALA A 253 6.94 -12.26 28.33
C ALA A 253 6.42 -13.62 27.85
N VAL A 254 7.26 -14.67 27.93
CA VAL A 254 6.97 -16.04 27.51
C VAL A 254 7.43 -17.04 28.57
#